data_0282833bdeac2a63a0432348633d9dd9
#
_entry.id   0282833bdeac2a63a0432348633d9dd9
#
_cell.length_a   1.000
_cell.length_b   1.000
_cell.length_c   1.000
_cell.angle_alpha   90.00
_cell.angle_beta   90.00
_cell.angle_gamma   90.00
#
_symmetry.space_group_name_H-M   'P 1'
#
loop_
_entity.id
_entity.type
_entity.pdbx_description
1 polymer ?
#
loop_
_entity_poly.entity_id
_entity_poly.type
_entity_poly.pdbx_seq_one_letter_code
_entity_poly.pdbx_strand_id
1 'polypeptide(L)'
;MERVIQEKEVRDLVIHEMVNNEDIMVYYHCYYVIEEASKKRPELFYSYWDQFRSLLDHKNSYHRNMGLTIMANLIPVDDQDRFSEVFEKYMKLVNDEKFMTAQCCIKNLKKVIKQKDHLEEDILETLLNIDSLCSYPEKQKELLKGDILEVFDQVYQGCKRKSEIKLLLKKALSSVSPKTRKRAMDFVEKYQIEI
;
A
#
# COMPACT_ATOMS: atom_id res chain seq x y z
N MET A 1 -22.16 -5.96 3.73
CA MET A 1 -20.94 -6.37 4.44
C MET A 1 -21.22 -7.54 5.40
N GLU A 2 -22.19 -7.49 6.31
CA GLU A 2 -22.45 -8.59 7.27
C GLU A 2 -22.65 -9.93 6.59
N ARG A 3 -23.49 -10.02 5.55
CA ARG A 3 -23.72 -11.25 4.82
C ARG A 3 -22.45 -11.83 4.19
N VAL A 4 -21.54 -10.99 3.68
CA VAL A 4 -20.24 -11.45 3.11
C VAL A 4 -19.34 -12.07 4.20
N ILE A 5 -19.46 -11.62 5.45
CA ILE A 5 -18.74 -12.21 6.58
C ILE A 5 -19.38 -13.54 7.00
N GLN A 6 -20.69 -13.59 7.08
CA GLN A 6 -21.45 -14.73 7.64
C GLN A 6 -21.66 -15.87 6.64
N GLU A 7 -21.92 -15.54 5.37
CA GLU A 7 -22.34 -16.49 4.33
C GLU A 7 -21.23 -16.67 3.29
N LYS A 8 -20.69 -17.90 3.19
CA LYS A 8 -19.61 -18.20 2.24
C LYS A 8 -20.05 -18.00 0.79
N GLU A 9 -21.25 -18.47 0.43
CA GLU A 9 -21.76 -18.35 -0.95
C GLU A 9 -21.90 -16.89 -1.38
N VAL A 10 -22.33 -16.01 -0.48
CA VAL A 10 -22.42 -14.56 -0.74
C VAL A 10 -21.02 -13.97 -0.92
N ARG A 11 -20.06 -14.40 -0.11
CA ARG A 11 -18.64 -13.97 -0.24
C ARG A 11 -18.05 -14.41 -1.56
N ASP A 12 -18.24 -15.68 -1.94
CA ASP A 12 -17.78 -16.23 -3.23
C ASP A 12 -18.33 -15.40 -4.40
N LEU A 13 -19.63 -15.11 -4.39
CA LEU A 13 -20.29 -14.32 -5.43
C LEU A 13 -19.73 -12.90 -5.50
N VAL A 14 -19.61 -12.21 -4.36
CA VAL A 14 -19.16 -10.81 -4.33
C VAL A 14 -17.69 -10.70 -4.76
N ILE A 15 -16.84 -11.68 -4.41
CA ILE A 15 -15.45 -11.72 -4.89
C ILE A 15 -15.42 -11.99 -6.39
N HIS A 16 -16.24 -12.94 -6.89
CA HIS A 16 -16.33 -13.22 -8.31
C HIS A 16 -16.72 -11.98 -9.12
N GLU A 17 -17.75 -11.26 -8.68
CA GLU A 17 -18.20 -10.02 -9.32
C GLU A 17 -17.14 -8.91 -9.26
N MET A 18 -16.43 -8.77 -8.14
CA MET A 18 -15.35 -7.80 -8.02
C MET A 18 -14.22 -8.07 -9.03
N VAL A 19 -13.90 -9.33 -9.27
CA VAL A 19 -12.75 -9.71 -10.10
C VAL A 19 -13.10 -9.72 -11.59
N ASN A 20 -14.32 -10.16 -11.94
CA ASN A 20 -14.67 -10.53 -13.32
C ASN A 20 -15.71 -9.64 -13.98
N ASN A 21 -16.47 -8.85 -13.22
CA ASN A 21 -17.52 -8.00 -13.80
C ASN A 21 -16.90 -6.81 -14.55
N GLU A 22 -17.43 -6.51 -15.74
CA GLU A 22 -16.95 -5.39 -16.55
C GLU A 22 -17.60 -4.05 -16.19
N ASP A 23 -18.76 -4.08 -15.52
CA ASP A 23 -19.45 -2.88 -15.07
C ASP A 23 -18.73 -2.27 -13.86
N ILE A 24 -18.24 -1.05 -14.05
CA ILE A 24 -17.49 -0.30 -13.03
C ILE A 24 -18.29 -0.14 -11.72
N MET A 25 -19.59 0.08 -11.81
CA MET A 25 -20.43 0.25 -10.61
C MET A 25 -20.54 -1.04 -9.83
N VAL A 26 -20.62 -2.19 -10.51
CA VAL A 26 -20.70 -3.49 -9.87
C VAL A 26 -19.40 -3.84 -9.18
N TYR A 27 -18.29 -3.87 -9.90
CA TYR A 27 -17.02 -4.28 -9.29
C TYR A 27 -16.53 -3.32 -8.19
N TYR A 28 -16.83 -2.02 -8.30
CA TYR A 28 -16.48 -1.04 -7.25
C TYR A 28 -17.31 -1.25 -5.97
N HIS A 29 -18.63 -1.46 -6.09
CA HIS A 29 -19.45 -1.74 -4.92
C HIS A 29 -19.02 -3.05 -4.23
N CYS A 30 -18.73 -4.09 -5.02
CA CYS A 30 -18.17 -5.34 -4.51
C CYS A 30 -16.84 -5.09 -3.78
N TYR A 31 -15.94 -4.29 -4.37
CA TYR A 31 -14.67 -3.94 -3.76
C TYR A 31 -14.84 -3.27 -2.40
N TYR A 32 -15.66 -2.24 -2.27
CA TYR A 32 -15.86 -1.58 -0.98
C TYR A 32 -16.35 -2.53 0.10
N VAL A 33 -17.22 -3.46 -0.26
CA VAL A 33 -17.69 -4.49 0.68
C VAL A 33 -16.56 -5.41 1.11
N ILE A 34 -15.74 -5.89 0.15
CA ILE A 34 -14.62 -6.79 0.41
C ILE A 34 -13.50 -6.07 1.17
N GLU A 35 -13.19 -4.83 0.82
CA GLU A 35 -12.18 -4.02 1.50
C GLU A 35 -12.50 -3.90 3.00
N GLU A 36 -13.72 -3.51 3.33
CA GLU A 36 -14.13 -3.36 4.73
C GLU A 36 -14.26 -4.70 5.47
N ALA A 37 -14.75 -5.74 4.80
CA ALA A 37 -14.87 -7.06 5.40
C ALA A 37 -13.49 -7.70 5.64
N SER A 38 -12.53 -7.57 4.70
CA SER A 38 -11.17 -8.10 4.84
C SER A 38 -10.34 -7.38 5.92
N LYS A 39 -10.60 -6.09 6.19
CA LYS A 39 -10.02 -5.38 7.34
C LYS A 39 -10.49 -5.96 8.68
N LYS A 40 -11.77 -6.36 8.77
CA LYS A 40 -12.38 -6.85 10.02
C LYS A 40 -12.12 -8.33 10.27
N ARG A 41 -12.14 -9.13 9.24
CA ARG A 41 -12.07 -10.60 9.30
C ARG A 41 -11.17 -11.14 8.16
N PRO A 42 -9.86 -10.78 8.16
CA PRO A 42 -8.95 -11.14 7.08
C PRO A 42 -8.84 -12.66 6.86
N GLU A 43 -8.99 -13.45 7.91
CA GLU A 43 -8.93 -14.92 7.86
C GLU A 43 -9.98 -15.55 6.94
N LEU A 44 -11.12 -14.90 6.77
CA LEU A 44 -12.18 -15.38 5.88
C LEU A 44 -11.85 -15.18 4.39
N PHE A 45 -10.87 -14.34 4.10
CA PHE A 45 -10.48 -13.96 2.73
C PHE A 45 -9.15 -14.55 2.30
N TYR A 46 -8.38 -15.15 3.22
CA TYR A 46 -7.06 -15.68 2.91
C TYR A 46 -7.08 -16.82 1.87
N SER A 47 -8.13 -17.64 1.87
CA SER A 47 -8.31 -18.69 0.86
C SER A 47 -8.48 -18.17 -0.59
N TYR A 48 -8.79 -16.89 -0.78
CA TYR A 48 -8.92 -16.24 -2.08
C TYR A 48 -7.64 -15.51 -2.52
N TRP A 49 -6.53 -15.74 -1.84
CA TRP A 49 -5.24 -15.10 -2.09
C TRP A 49 -4.85 -15.04 -3.56
N ASP A 50 -4.96 -16.15 -4.29
CA ASP A 50 -4.54 -16.23 -5.69
C ASP A 50 -5.43 -15.37 -6.61
N GLN A 51 -6.69 -15.21 -6.28
CA GLN A 51 -7.59 -14.32 -7.00
C GLN A 51 -7.17 -12.86 -6.80
N PHE A 52 -6.83 -12.45 -5.57
CA PHE A 52 -6.37 -11.09 -5.28
C PHE A 52 -4.97 -10.82 -5.86
N ARG A 53 -4.08 -11.82 -5.80
CA ARG A 53 -2.76 -11.77 -6.43
C ARG A 53 -2.86 -11.52 -7.94
N SER A 54 -3.79 -12.16 -8.63
CA SER A 54 -3.98 -11.99 -10.07
C SER A 54 -4.35 -10.57 -10.47
N LEU A 55 -4.97 -9.80 -9.56
CA LEU A 55 -5.33 -8.41 -9.81
C LEU A 55 -4.12 -7.48 -9.94
N LEU A 56 -2.96 -7.84 -9.38
CA LEU A 56 -1.76 -7.00 -9.46
C LEU A 56 -1.26 -6.80 -10.91
N ASP A 57 -1.55 -7.75 -11.81
CA ASP A 57 -1.18 -7.67 -13.23
C ASP A 57 -2.35 -7.22 -14.13
N HIS A 58 -3.48 -6.86 -13.54
CA HIS A 58 -4.66 -6.56 -14.32
C HIS A 58 -4.47 -5.30 -15.17
N LYS A 59 -4.93 -5.32 -16.45
CA LYS A 59 -4.85 -4.18 -17.38
C LYS A 59 -5.50 -2.90 -16.86
N ASN A 60 -6.59 -3.06 -16.10
CA ASN A 60 -7.29 -1.95 -15.47
C ASN A 60 -6.64 -1.60 -14.11
N SER A 61 -6.17 -0.36 -13.96
CA SER A 61 -5.52 0.12 -12.75
C SER A 61 -6.41 0.09 -11.50
N TYR A 62 -7.71 0.17 -11.67
CA TYR A 62 -8.64 0.02 -10.54
C TYR A 62 -8.53 -1.37 -9.91
N HIS A 63 -8.48 -2.42 -10.73
CA HIS A 63 -8.28 -3.78 -10.23
C HIS A 63 -6.91 -3.95 -9.58
N ARG A 64 -5.84 -3.34 -10.15
CA ARG A 64 -4.53 -3.34 -9.46
C ARG A 64 -4.61 -2.70 -8.07
N ASN A 65 -5.32 -1.59 -7.93
CA ASN A 65 -5.54 -0.93 -6.63
C ASN A 65 -6.32 -1.82 -5.65
N MET A 66 -7.31 -2.56 -6.14
CA MET A 66 -8.08 -3.53 -5.32
C MET A 66 -7.18 -4.65 -4.82
N GLY A 67 -6.37 -5.24 -5.72
CA GLY A 67 -5.38 -6.26 -5.36
C GLY A 67 -4.40 -5.78 -4.29
N LEU A 68 -3.78 -4.60 -4.50
CA LEU A 68 -2.86 -3.97 -3.56
C LEU A 68 -3.49 -3.79 -2.16
N THR A 69 -4.71 -3.30 -2.12
CA THR A 69 -5.38 -2.99 -0.84
C THR A 69 -5.81 -4.24 -0.09
N ILE A 70 -6.43 -5.19 -0.81
CA ILE A 70 -6.94 -6.41 -0.16
C ILE A 70 -5.77 -7.28 0.30
N MET A 71 -4.73 -7.48 -0.52
CA MET A 71 -3.56 -8.24 -0.11
C MET A 71 -2.89 -7.65 1.14
N ALA A 72 -2.78 -6.32 1.21
CA ALA A 72 -2.26 -5.66 2.41
C ALA A 72 -3.16 -5.85 3.65
N ASN A 73 -4.49 -6.01 3.47
CA ASN A 73 -5.39 -6.34 4.57
C ASN A 73 -5.19 -7.80 5.07
N LEU A 74 -4.68 -8.69 4.21
CA LEU A 74 -4.45 -10.09 4.57
C LEU A 74 -3.11 -10.35 5.28
N ILE A 75 -2.20 -9.37 5.32
CA ILE A 75 -0.89 -9.50 6.00
C ILE A 75 -1.02 -10.04 7.44
N PRO A 76 -1.99 -9.60 8.27
CA PRO A 76 -2.10 -10.08 9.65
C PRO A 76 -2.35 -11.59 9.80
N VAL A 77 -2.79 -12.25 8.75
CA VAL A 77 -3.11 -13.70 8.75
C VAL A 77 -2.25 -14.50 7.76
N ASP A 78 -1.20 -13.86 7.24
CA ASP A 78 -0.27 -14.47 6.29
C ASP A 78 0.85 -15.22 7.01
N ASP A 79 0.49 -16.25 7.77
CA ASP A 79 1.41 -17.07 8.56
C ASP A 79 2.32 -17.92 7.66
N GLN A 80 1.92 -18.21 6.43
CA GLN A 80 2.69 -18.95 5.42
C GLN A 80 3.67 -18.07 4.64
N ASP A 81 3.69 -16.77 4.92
CA ASP A 81 4.52 -15.78 4.24
C ASP A 81 4.38 -15.74 2.69
N ARG A 82 3.16 -16.01 2.21
CA ARG A 82 2.84 -15.94 0.76
C ARG A 82 3.06 -14.56 0.17
N PHE A 83 3.06 -13.51 1.02
CA PHE A 83 3.34 -12.16 0.56
C PHE A 83 4.76 -12.03 0.02
N SER A 84 5.74 -12.71 0.61
CA SER A 84 7.12 -12.70 0.12
C SER A 84 7.26 -13.26 -1.29
N GLU A 85 6.42 -14.22 -1.70
CA GLU A 85 6.41 -14.76 -3.07
C GLU A 85 5.96 -13.74 -4.12
N VAL A 86 5.18 -12.75 -3.71
CA VAL A 86 4.62 -11.71 -4.60
C VAL A 86 5.24 -10.34 -4.37
N PHE A 87 6.15 -10.22 -3.42
CA PHE A 87 6.72 -8.94 -2.97
C PHE A 87 7.32 -8.13 -4.11
N GLU A 88 8.16 -8.73 -4.94
CA GLU A 88 8.75 -8.04 -6.10
C GLU A 88 7.69 -7.48 -7.05
N LYS A 89 6.65 -8.27 -7.31
CA LYS A 89 5.52 -7.85 -8.15
C LYS A 89 4.77 -6.68 -7.52
N TYR A 90 4.51 -6.76 -6.21
CA TYR A 90 3.85 -5.72 -5.44
C TYR A 90 4.68 -4.42 -5.49
N MET A 91 5.98 -4.49 -5.26
CA MET A 91 6.89 -3.35 -5.26
C MET A 91 7.07 -2.70 -6.63
N LYS A 92 6.96 -3.43 -7.73
CA LYS A 92 6.95 -2.85 -9.08
C LYS A 92 5.85 -1.81 -9.27
N LEU A 93 4.72 -1.95 -8.58
CA LEU A 93 3.60 -1.01 -8.64
C LEU A 93 3.86 0.33 -7.93
N VAL A 94 4.98 0.47 -7.20
CA VAL A 94 5.45 1.77 -6.70
C VAL A 94 5.77 2.73 -7.86
N ASN A 95 6.11 2.19 -9.04
CA ASN A 95 6.34 2.95 -10.27
C ASN A 95 5.35 2.52 -11.38
N ASP A 96 4.09 2.30 -11.03
CA ASP A 96 3.04 1.98 -11.99
C ASP A 96 2.84 3.10 -13.02
N GLU A 97 2.41 2.78 -14.23
CA GLU A 97 2.06 3.79 -15.25
C GLU A 97 0.98 4.79 -14.80
N LYS A 98 0.13 4.39 -13.85
CA LYS A 98 -0.91 5.22 -13.25
C LYS A 98 -0.47 5.69 -11.85
N PHE A 99 -0.27 6.98 -11.70
CA PHE A 99 0.10 7.60 -10.44
C PHE A 99 -0.76 7.16 -9.24
N MET A 100 -2.07 7.01 -9.44
CA MET A 100 -2.99 6.58 -8.37
C MET A 100 -2.69 5.16 -7.88
N THR A 101 -2.20 4.28 -8.75
CA THR A 101 -1.79 2.91 -8.38
C THR A 101 -0.48 2.95 -7.57
N ALA A 102 0.50 3.72 -8.02
CA ALA A 102 1.73 3.92 -7.24
C ALA A 102 1.43 4.48 -5.84
N GLN A 103 0.57 5.48 -5.77
CA GLN A 103 0.14 6.05 -4.50
C GLN A 103 -0.60 5.03 -3.62
N CYS A 104 -1.47 4.21 -4.22
CA CYS A 104 -2.17 3.13 -3.52
C CYS A 104 -1.19 2.09 -2.97
N CYS A 105 -0.20 1.68 -3.78
CA CYS A 105 0.86 0.76 -3.37
C CYS A 105 1.60 1.31 -2.14
N ILE A 106 2.17 2.51 -2.23
CA ILE A 106 2.93 3.14 -1.13
C ILE A 106 2.08 3.24 0.14
N LYS A 107 0.83 3.69 0.05
CA LYS A 107 -0.05 3.80 1.23
C LYS A 107 -0.29 2.45 1.92
N ASN A 108 -0.38 1.37 1.16
CA ASN A 108 -0.60 0.04 1.72
C ASN A 108 0.68 -0.58 2.30
N LEU A 109 1.89 -0.14 1.88
CA LEU A 109 3.15 -0.57 2.48
C LEU A 109 3.24 -0.29 3.99
N LYS A 110 2.45 0.65 4.52
CA LYS A 110 2.33 0.86 5.98
C LYS A 110 1.90 -0.39 6.74
N LYS A 111 1.04 -1.21 6.13
CA LYS A 111 0.58 -2.45 6.75
C LYS A 111 1.63 -3.55 6.61
N VAL A 112 2.29 -3.60 5.46
CA VAL A 112 3.33 -4.59 5.16
C VAL A 112 4.53 -4.41 6.06
N ILE A 113 5.14 -3.21 6.07
CA ILE A 113 6.38 -2.92 6.79
C ILE A 113 6.25 -3.12 8.32
N LYS A 114 5.04 -2.97 8.84
CA LYS A 114 4.76 -3.14 10.27
C LYS A 114 4.78 -4.61 10.73
N GLN A 115 4.61 -5.57 9.82
CA GLN A 115 4.40 -6.98 10.16
C GLN A 115 5.35 -7.94 9.44
N LYS A 116 6.05 -7.46 8.42
CA LYS A 116 7.00 -8.23 7.62
C LYS A 116 8.41 -7.63 7.77
N ASP A 117 8.99 -7.79 8.98
CA ASP A 117 10.28 -7.19 9.33
C ASP A 117 11.40 -7.56 8.36
N HIS A 118 11.36 -8.76 7.79
CA HIS A 118 12.35 -9.23 6.83
C HIS A 118 12.28 -8.51 5.47
N LEU A 119 11.19 -7.80 5.17
CA LEU A 119 11.02 -6.98 3.97
C LEU A 119 11.28 -5.49 4.21
N GLU A 120 11.57 -5.10 5.46
CA GLU A 120 11.75 -3.69 5.84
C GLU A 120 12.83 -3.01 5.02
N GLU A 121 14.01 -3.65 4.92
CA GLU A 121 15.18 -3.05 4.24
C GLU A 121 14.90 -2.78 2.76
N ASP A 122 14.30 -3.73 2.05
CA ASP A 122 13.98 -3.60 0.63
C ASP A 122 12.89 -2.53 0.38
N ILE A 123 11.92 -2.44 1.29
CA ILE A 123 10.90 -1.38 1.24
C ILE A 123 11.55 -0.01 1.45
N LEU A 124 12.39 0.12 2.48
CA LEU A 124 13.07 1.39 2.79
C LEU A 124 13.99 1.81 1.64
N GLU A 125 14.77 0.90 1.10
CA GLU A 125 15.66 1.18 -0.03
C GLU A 125 14.89 1.70 -1.24
N THR A 126 13.82 1.00 -1.63
CA THR A 126 12.97 1.41 -2.75
C THR A 126 12.37 2.80 -2.54
N LEU A 127 11.80 3.05 -1.35
CA LEU A 127 11.12 4.30 -1.07
C LEU A 127 12.08 5.51 -0.89
N LEU A 128 13.28 5.29 -0.37
CA LEU A 128 14.32 6.32 -0.29
C LEU A 128 14.81 6.75 -1.67
N ASN A 129 14.76 5.85 -2.65
CA ASN A 129 15.15 6.11 -4.03
C ASN A 129 14.01 6.55 -4.95
N ILE A 130 12.87 6.98 -4.41
CA ILE A 130 11.64 7.31 -5.19
C ILE A 130 11.88 8.35 -6.29
N ASP A 131 12.76 9.33 -6.08
CA ASP A 131 13.06 10.39 -7.04
C ASP A 131 13.70 9.86 -8.32
N SER A 132 14.57 8.86 -8.20
CA SER A 132 15.24 8.21 -9.33
C SER A 132 14.41 7.07 -9.93
N LEU A 133 13.60 6.41 -9.12
CA LEU A 133 12.76 5.28 -9.54
C LEU A 133 11.59 5.72 -10.41
N CYS A 134 10.93 6.81 -10.06
CA CYS A 134 9.68 7.23 -10.69
C CYS A 134 9.90 8.35 -11.72
N SER A 135 9.24 8.22 -12.88
CA SER A 135 9.25 9.22 -13.95
C SER A 135 8.09 10.23 -13.86
N TYR A 136 7.33 10.25 -12.76
CA TYR A 136 6.21 11.19 -12.58
C TYR A 136 6.67 12.65 -12.53
N PRO A 137 5.77 13.60 -12.91
CA PRO A 137 6.01 15.02 -12.69
C PRO A 137 6.34 15.35 -11.22
N GLU A 138 7.17 16.37 -11.00
CA GLU A 138 7.67 16.76 -9.68
C GLU A 138 6.55 16.87 -8.62
N LYS A 139 5.45 17.55 -8.97
CA LYS A 139 4.29 17.69 -8.06
C LYS A 139 3.74 16.33 -7.58
N GLN A 140 3.73 15.32 -8.43
CA GLN A 140 3.26 13.97 -8.07
C GLN A 140 4.29 13.25 -7.22
N LYS A 141 5.59 13.33 -7.54
CA LYS A 141 6.66 12.77 -6.70
C LYS A 141 6.62 13.35 -5.28
N GLU A 142 6.41 14.65 -5.17
CA GLU A 142 6.28 15.31 -3.87
C GLU A 142 5.07 14.79 -3.05
N LEU A 143 3.95 14.46 -3.71
CA LEU A 143 2.82 13.79 -3.02
C LEU A 143 3.19 12.39 -2.54
N LEU A 144 3.92 11.61 -3.35
CA LEU A 144 4.40 10.28 -2.94
C LEU A 144 5.33 10.39 -1.73
N LYS A 145 6.25 11.37 -1.70
CA LYS A 145 7.13 11.59 -0.53
C LYS A 145 6.34 11.80 0.76
N GLY A 146 5.23 12.53 0.69
CA GLY A 146 4.33 12.66 1.83
C GLY A 146 3.74 11.32 2.29
N ASP A 147 3.34 10.44 1.37
CA ASP A 147 2.81 9.12 1.70
C ASP A 147 3.93 8.17 2.19
N ILE A 148 5.15 8.31 1.66
CA ILE A 148 6.37 7.58 2.11
C ILE A 148 6.70 7.90 3.56
N LEU A 149 6.60 9.15 3.98
CA LEU A 149 6.82 9.52 5.38
C LEU A 149 5.87 8.79 6.34
N GLU A 150 4.63 8.52 5.92
CA GLU A 150 3.71 7.71 6.72
C GLU A 150 4.13 6.22 6.80
N VAL A 151 4.84 5.70 5.80
CA VAL A 151 5.43 4.35 5.86
C VAL A 151 6.61 4.34 6.83
N PHE A 152 7.51 5.30 6.71
CA PHE A 152 8.67 5.40 7.61
C PHE A 152 8.28 5.61 9.07
N ASP A 153 7.17 6.29 9.31
CA ASP A 153 6.62 6.49 10.66
C ASP A 153 6.29 5.17 11.40
N GLN A 154 6.05 4.08 10.66
CA GLN A 154 5.77 2.79 11.27
C GLN A 154 7.00 2.12 11.89
N VAL A 155 8.21 2.43 11.39
CA VAL A 155 9.44 1.72 11.74
C VAL A 155 10.56 2.62 12.24
N TYR A 156 10.41 3.95 12.20
CA TYR A 156 11.49 4.91 12.43
C TYR A 156 12.27 4.71 13.73
N GLN A 157 11.62 4.30 14.81
CA GLN A 157 12.30 4.13 16.11
C GLN A 157 13.37 3.05 16.05
N GLY A 158 13.07 1.89 15.43
CA GLY A 158 13.99 0.76 15.28
C GLY A 158 14.86 0.82 14.02
N CYS A 159 14.54 1.72 13.08
CA CYS A 159 15.15 1.76 11.76
C CYS A 159 16.65 2.10 11.81
N LYS A 160 17.44 1.38 11.01
CA LYS A 160 18.89 1.62 10.83
C LYS A 160 19.19 2.77 9.87
N ARG A 161 18.28 3.11 8.98
CA ARG A 161 18.46 4.12 7.90
C ARG A 161 18.01 5.54 8.30
N LYS A 162 18.07 5.88 9.58
CA LYS A 162 17.62 7.19 10.10
C LYS A 162 18.28 8.39 9.42
N SER A 163 19.57 8.29 9.08
CA SER A 163 20.30 9.36 8.39
C SER A 163 19.76 9.63 6.98
N GLU A 164 19.39 8.60 6.23
CA GLU A 164 18.83 8.73 4.90
C GLU A 164 17.39 9.26 4.96
N ILE A 165 16.59 8.77 5.91
CA ILE A 165 15.26 9.31 6.18
C ILE A 165 15.34 10.80 6.56
N LYS A 166 16.34 11.21 7.34
CA LYS A 166 16.58 12.61 7.68
C LYS A 166 16.89 13.47 6.45
N LEU A 167 17.64 12.94 5.47
CA LEU A 167 17.89 13.65 4.20
C LEU A 167 16.60 13.82 3.39
N LEU A 168 15.73 12.81 3.35
CA LEU A 168 14.43 12.92 2.69
C LEU A 168 13.52 13.92 3.42
N LEU A 169 13.52 13.93 4.76
CA LEU A 169 12.77 14.90 5.57
C LEU A 169 13.20 16.34 5.28
N LYS A 170 14.51 16.61 5.18
CA LYS A 170 15.02 17.96 4.80
C LYS A 170 14.42 18.44 3.49
N LYS A 171 14.38 17.57 2.46
CA LYS A 171 13.75 17.89 1.17
C LYS A 171 12.25 18.07 1.32
N ALA A 172 11.58 17.22 2.08
CA ALA A 172 10.12 17.25 2.26
C ALA A 172 9.62 18.49 2.99
N LEU A 173 10.44 19.08 3.90
CA LEU A 173 10.12 20.33 4.57
C LEU A 173 10.04 21.53 3.63
N SER A 174 10.75 21.51 2.49
CA SER A 174 10.70 22.52 1.43
C SER A 174 9.86 22.10 0.21
N SER A 175 9.12 21.00 0.31
CA SER A 175 8.29 20.46 -0.77
C SER A 175 7.30 21.48 -1.31
N VAL A 176 7.04 21.45 -2.62
CA VAL A 176 5.96 22.25 -3.26
C VAL A 176 4.56 21.78 -2.80
N SER A 177 4.45 20.57 -2.25
CA SER A 177 3.20 20.03 -1.69
C SER A 177 2.99 20.50 -0.25
N PRO A 178 1.95 21.31 0.07
CA PRO A 178 1.64 21.68 1.45
C PRO A 178 1.37 20.48 2.36
N LYS A 179 0.74 19.42 1.82
CA LYS A 179 0.46 18.19 2.55
C LYS A 179 1.75 17.48 2.95
N THR A 180 2.73 17.43 2.05
CA THR A 180 4.03 16.80 2.30
C THR A 180 4.83 17.60 3.32
N ARG A 181 4.86 18.95 3.19
CA ARG A 181 5.49 19.80 4.20
C ARG A 181 4.92 19.58 5.61
N LYS A 182 3.58 19.56 5.71
CA LYS A 182 2.91 19.32 6.99
C LYS A 182 3.33 17.98 7.60
N ARG A 183 3.27 16.90 6.81
CA ARG A 183 3.69 15.56 7.28
C ARG A 183 5.14 15.52 7.72
N ALA A 184 6.03 16.22 7.00
CA ALA A 184 7.44 16.32 7.37
C ALA A 184 7.62 17.06 8.70
N MET A 185 6.88 18.14 8.93
CA MET A 185 6.90 18.89 10.19
C MET A 185 6.37 18.02 11.34
N ASP A 186 5.23 17.38 11.16
CA ASP A 186 4.64 16.47 12.17
C ASP A 186 5.61 15.33 12.54
N PHE A 187 6.34 14.80 11.54
CA PHE A 187 7.34 13.74 11.76
C PHE A 187 8.55 14.24 12.55
N VAL A 188 9.09 15.40 12.19
CA VAL A 188 10.23 16.05 12.89
C VAL A 188 9.87 16.34 14.34
N GLU A 189 8.69 16.89 14.59
CA GLU A 189 8.19 17.18 15.94
C GLU A 189 8.01 15.90 16.76
N LYS A 190 7.34 14.89 16.19
CA LYS A 190 7.09 13.60 16.86
C LYS A 190 8.35 12.92 17.36
N TYR A 191 9.41 12.95 16.57
CA TYR A 191 10.66 12.25 16.86
C TYR A 191 11.79 13.18 17.35
N GLN A 192 11.50 14.48 17.54
CA GLN A 192 12.46 15.51 18.01
C GLN A 192 13.76 15.50 17.18
N ILE A 193 13.59 15.47 15.83
CA ILE A 193 14.73 15.37 14.92
C ILE A 193 15.35 16.75 14.69
N GLU A 194 16.64 16.88 15.00
CA GLU A 194 17.42 18.06 14.60
C GLU A 194 17.69 18.01 13.09
N ILE A 195 17.21 19.03 12.37
CA ILE A 195 17.29 19.11 10.91
C ILE A 195 18.45 20.00 10.46
#